data_223408f620405ca7b4ce86edd9559e62
#
_entry.id   223408f620405ca7b4ce86edd9559e62
#
_cell.length_a   1.000
_cell.length_b   1.000
_cell.length_c   1.000
_cell.angle_alpha   90.00
_cell.angle_beta   90.00
_cell.angle_gamma   90.00
#
_symmetry.space_group_name_H-M   'P 1'
#
loop_
_entity.id
_entity.type
_entity.pdbx_description
1 polymer ?
#
loop_
_entity_poly.entity_id
_entity_poly.type
_entity_poly.pdbx_seq_one_letter_code
_entity_poly.pdbx_strand_id
1 'polypeptide(L)'
;MTHLKITTALLAISAALSACGGGGSSTEDNQQITSVTVRALAYSRQAVLFVSGTYLRADMTAATGVCKDPVFNMTQSTPQLAVLNCTVTATGEQPLSITGTNGRVLYTGTVTVPQPQVELVTSQGNVVLELNPAAAPVSVNNFLSYTSSGFYTNTLFHRVIAGFVVQGGGYTQGLVKKTGQLAPIVLESNNGLSNTRGTLAMARTNVPNSATSEFYVNLVDNRSLDYQSAANPGYAVFGKVVNGLDVIDKIAALPTASANGFADVPITDVTLQLALQIK
;
A
#
# COMPACT_ATOMS: atom_id res chain seq x y z
N MET A 1 9.95 -5.57 -26.92
CA MET A 1 10.51 -5.98 -25.61
C MET A 1 11.16 -4.74 -25.00
N THR A 2 10.39 -4.00 -24.22
CA THR A 2 10.84 -2.74 -23.59
C THR A 2 11.29 -3.11 -22.18
N HIS A 3 12.60 -3.02 -21.92
CA HIS A 3 13.18 -3.29 -20.61
C HIS A 3 12.71 -2.23 -19.60
N LEU A 4 11.88 -2.65 -18.65
CA LEU A 4 11.51 -1.86 -17.49
C LEU A 4 12.75 -1.69 -16.60
N LYS A 5 13.36 -0.50 -16.63
CA LYS A 5 14.46 -0.14 -15.74
C LYS A 5 13.86 0.18 -14.35
N ILE A 6 13.97 -0.78 -13.44
CA ILE A 6 13.71 -0.53 -12.02
C ILE A 6 14.85 0.32 -11.49
N THR A 7 14.62 1.62 -11.34
CA THR A 7 15.57 2.54 -10.72
C THR A 7 15.45 2.40 -9.20
N THR A 8 16.38 1.65 -8.61
CA THR A 8 16.51 1.55 -7.16
C THR A 8 17.06 2.89 -6.64
N ALA A 9 16.22 3.73 -6.08
CA ALA A 9 16.64 4.96 -5.42
C ALA A 9 17.39 4.60 -4.13
N LEU A 10 18.71 4.82 -4.11
CA LEU A 10 19.53 4.77 -2.90
C LEU A 10 19.38 6.13 -2.21
N LEU A 11 18.61 6.20 -1.12
CA LEU A 11 18.56 7.39 -0.28
C LEU A 11 19.67 7.29 0.77
N ALA A 12 20.74 8.05 0.61
CA ALA A 12 21.78 8.23 1.63
C ALA A 12 21.39 9.41 2.53
N ILE A 13 21.15 9.17 3.80
CA ILE A 13 20.90 10.20 4.80
C ILE A 13 22.18 10.42 5.58
N SER A 14 22.77 11.60 5.47
CA SER A 14 23.96 12.01 6.24
C SER A 14 23.52 12.67 7.54
N ALA A 15 23.85 12.07 8.68
CA ALA A 15 23.66 12.68 9.99
C ALA A 15 24.94 13.35 10.47
N ALA A 16 24.83 14.57 11.00
CA ALA A 16 25.94 15.31 11.60
C ALA A 16 26.30 14.75 12.98
N LEU A 17 27.57 14.44 13.19
CA LEU A 17 28.12 13.98 14.47
C LEU A 17 28.34 15.16 15.39
N SER A 18 27.74 15.15 16.58
CA SER A 18 28.20 15.91 17.74
C SER A 18 28.95 14.97 18.70
N ALA A 19 30.26 15.13 18.75
CA ALA A 19 31.11 14.39 19.69
C ALA A 19 31.28 15.25 20.96
N CYS A 20 30.96 14.66 22.13
CA CYS A 20 31.45 15.14 23.43
C CYS A 20 32.08 13.95 24.17
N GLY A 21 33.35 14.11 24.53
CA GLY A 21 34.17 13.05 25.07
C GLY A 21 34.10 12.91 26.60
N GLY A 22 34.61 11.79 27.06
CA GLY A 22 35.10 11.57 28.45
C GLY A 22 34.89 10.15 29.00
N GLY A 23 35.93 9.34 28.95
CA GLY A 23 36.43 8.45 29.99
C GLY A 23 35.69 7.20 30.43
N GLY A 24 36.30 6.04 30.19
CA GLY A 24 35.97 4.78 30.86
C GLY A 24 35.54 3.66 29.89
N SER A 25 36.51 2.82 29.47
CA SER A 25 36.26 1.85 28.40
C SER A 25 35.66 0.55 28.88
N SER A 26 34.37 0.40 28.78
CA SER A 26 33.78 -0.90 28.45
C SER A 26 33.52 -0.92 26.93
N THR A 27 33.62 -2.10 26.28
CA THR A 27 33.37 -2.27 24.84
C THR A 27 31.94 -1.82 24.43
N GLU A 28 31.08 -1.58 25.40
CA GLU A 28 29.70 -1.12 25.23
C GLU A 28 29.60 0.38 24.92
N ASP A 29 30.56 1.20 25.38
CA ASP A 29 30.60 2.65 25.15
C ASP A 29 31.12 3.02 23.77
N ASN A 30 31.69 2.08 23.01
CA ASN A 30 32.28 2.33 21.70
C ASN A 30 31.35 2.08 20.52
N GLN A 31 30.09 1.72 20.76
CA GLN A 31 29.11 1.56 19.68
C GLN A 31 28.87 2.91 18.98
N GLN A 32 29.05 2.94 17.66
CA GLN A 32 28.78 4.10 16.82
C GLN A 32 28.07 3.69 15.55
N ILE A 33 27.08 4.45 15.12
CA ILE A 33 26.43 4.30 13.82
C ILE A 33 26.91 5.44 12.93
N THR A 34 27.45 5.09 11.77
CA THR A 34 27.94 6.03 10.77
C THR A 34 26.92 6.32 9.69
N SER A 35 26.08 5.33 9.34
CA SER A 35 25.00 5.51 8.38
C SER A 35 23.88 4.49 8.55
N VAL A 36 22.69 4.86 8.15
CA VAL A 36 21.55 3.96 7.96
C VAL A 36 21.09 4.09 6.52
N THR A 37 21.05 2.98 5.79
CA THR A 37 20.54 2.94 4.42
C THR A 37 19.36 1.98 4.36
N VAL A 38 18.34 2.34 3.58
CA VAL A 38 17.11 1.56 3.48
C VAL A 38 16.93 1.07 2.06
N ARG A 39 16.56 -0.21 1.93
CA ARG A 39 16.21 -0.81 0.63
C ARG A 39 14.76 -1.27 0.64
N ALA A 40 14.12 -1.18 -0.52
CA ALA A 40 12.79 -1.71 -0.77
C ALA A 40 11.71 -1.20 0.21
N LEU A 41 11.65 0.13 0.43
CA LEU A 41 10.56 0.74 1.19
C LEU A 41 9.28 0.74 0.35
N ALA A 42 8.40 -0.18 0.66
CA ALA A 42 7.04 -0.18 0.15
C ALA A 42 6.08 -0.59 1.27
N TYR A 43 4.98 0.13 1.39
CA TYR A 43 3.96 -0.15 2.38
C TYR A 43 3.47 -1.61 2.29
N SER A 44 3.24 -2.26 3.44
CA SER A 44 2.84 -3.67 3.56
C SER A 44 3.87 -4.70 3.05
N ARG A 45 5.13 -4.27 2.81
CA ARG A 45 6.23 -5.13 2.38
C ARG A 45 7.31 -5.23 3.44
N GLN A 46 8.13 -6.28 3.33
CA GLN A 46 9.36 -6.41 4.12
C GLN A 46 10.38 -5.37 3.66
N ALA A 47 10.90 -4.60 4.59
CA ALA A 47 12.02 -3.69 4.39
C ALA A 47 13.27 -4.23 5.06
N VAL A 48 14.42 -3.88 4.47
CA VAL A 48 15.74 -4.18 5.02
C VAL A 48 16.50 -2.87 5.22
N LEU A 49 16.86 -2.58 6.47
CA LEU A 49 17.70 -1.45 6.82
C LEU A 49 19.10 -1.95 7.10
N PHE A 50 20.09 -1.32 6.47
CA PHE A 50 21.49 -1.56 6.71
C PHE A 50 22.05 -0.47 7.61
N VAL A 51 22.47 -0.84 8.79
CA VAL A 51 23.05 0.05 9.79
C VAL A 51 24.57 -0.20 9.79
N SER A 52 25.34 0.77 9.29
CA SER A 52 26.80 0.71 9.27
C SER A 52 27.39 1.47 10.46
N GLY A 53 28.50 0.96 11.00
CA GLY A 53 29.11 1.58 12.16
C GLY A 53 30.30 0.80 12.71
N THR A 54 30.55 0.94 14.00
CA THR A 54 31.62 0.21 14.73
C THR A 54 31.04 -0.39 16.00
N TYR A 55 31.51 -1.58 16.36
CA TYR A 55 31.09 -2.36 17.54
C TYR A 55 29.56 -2.59 17.60
N LEU A 56 28.92 -2.72 16.44
CA LEU A 56 27.49 -2.99 16.35
C LEU A 56 27.17 -4.36 16.94
N ARG A 57 26.04 -4.45 17.63
CA ARG A 57 25.57 -5.67 18.28
C ARG A 57 24.12 -5.93 17.89
N ALA A 58 23.74 -7.16 17.91
CA ALA A 58 22.41 -7.57 17.50
C ALA A 58 21.33 -7.38 18.58
N ASP A 59 21.75 -7.14 19.80
CA ASP A 59 20.89 -6.78 20.94
C ASP A 59 20.58 -5.26 21.03
N MET A 60 21.01 -4.46 20.03
CA MET A 60 20.49 -3.12 19.82
C MET A 60 18.99 -3.16 19.57
N THR A 61 18.32 -2.08 19.93
CA THR A 61 16.88 -1.92 19.67
C THR A 61 16.63 -0.80 18.65
N ALA A 62 15.62 -0.96 17.82
CA ALA A 62 15.18 0.07 16.90
C ALA A 62 13.73 0.47 17.24
N ALA A 63 13.49 1.77 17.39
CA ALA A 63 12.15 2.33 17.49
C ALA A 63 11.89 3.15 16.22
N THR A 64 10.79 2.87 15.54
CA THR A 64 10.48 3.51 14.27
C THR A 64 8.98 3.59 14.04
N GLY A 65 8.52 4.72 13.47
CA GLY A 65 7.17 4.86 12.94
C GLY A 65 6.94 4.12 11.61
N VAL A 66 8.03 3.66 10.97
CA VAL A 66 7.97 3.00 9.65
C VAL A 66 7.51 1.56 9.75
N CYS A 67 8.01 0.84 10.76
CA CYS A 67 8.03 -0.62 10.79
C CYS A 67 7.33 -1.19 12.01
N LYS A 68 6.58 -2.24 11.79
CA LYS A 68 6.13 -3.13 12.86
C LYS A 68 7.19 -4.21 13.12
N ASP A 69 7.42 -4.51 14.40
CA ASP A 69 8.28 -5.59 14.88
C ASP A 69 9.70 -5.60 14.23
N PRO A 70 10.48 -4.50 14.38
CA PRO A 70 11.81 -4.44 13.83
C PRO A 70 12.74 -5.44 14.54
N VAL A 71 13.41 -6.31 13.76
CA VAL A 71 14.29 -7.37 14.28
C VAL A 71 15.64 -7.31 13.58
N PHE A 72 16.73 -7.28 14.37
CA PHE A 72 18.07 -7.42 13.82
C PHE A 72 18.34 -8.87 13.40
N ASN A 73 18.76 -9.01 12.15
CA ASN A 73 19.11 -10.31 11.58
C ASN A 73 20.54 -10.69 11.98
N MET A 74 20.65 -11.63 12.94
CA MET A 74 21.92 -12.08 13.51
C MET A 74 22.85 -12.72 12.49
N THR A 75 22.31 -13.45 11.52
CA THR A 75 23.12 -14.19 10.53
C THR A 75 23.70 -13.31 9.44
N GLN A 76 23.12 -12.12 9.24
CA GLN A 76 23.56 -11.14 8.24
C GLN A 76 24.29 -9.94 8.87
N SER A 77 24.39 -9.88 10.20
CA SER A 77 25.05 -8.80 10.91
C SER A 77 26.50 -9.12 11.28
N THR A 78 27.32 -8.07 11.28
CA THR A 78 28.73 -8.08 11.74
C THR A 78 28.94 -6.91 12.70
N PRO A 79 30.10 -6.80 13.39
CA PRO A 79 30.40 -5.63 14.23
C PRO A 79 30.43 -4.29 13.47
N GLN A 80 30.48 -4.31 12.15
CA GLN A 80 30.49 -3.10 11.29
C GLN A 80 29.21 -2.89 10.51
N LEU A 81 28.35 -3.92 10.43
CA LEU A 81 27.08 -3.86 9.68
C LEU A 81 25.99 -4.62 10.44
N ALA A 82 24.98 -3.93 10.89
CA ALA A 82 23.79 -4.57 11.42
C ALA A 82 22.66 -4.50 10.38
N VAL A 83 21.95 -5.62 10.20
CA VAL A 83 20.83 -5.74 9.26
C VAL A 83 19.54 -5.82 10.06
N LEU A 84 18.65 -4.86 9.84
CA LEU A 84 17.35 -4.77 10.49
C LEU A 84 16.24 -5.09 9.49
N ASN A 85 15.43 -6.08 9.80
CA ASN A 85 14.25 -6.47 9.01
C ASN A 85 12.98 -6.00 9.71
N CYS A 86 12.00 -5.53 8.95
CA CYS A 86 10.70 -5.14 9.48
C CYS A 86 9.62 -5.12 8.40
N THR A 87 8.34 -5.15 8.81
CA THR A 87 7.22 -4.93 7.89
C THR A 87 6.84 -3.45 7.91
N VAL A 88 6.81 -2.81 6.74
CA VAL A 88 6.45 -1.39 6.61
C VAL A 88 4.94 -1.21 6.83
N THR A 89 4.58 -0.38 7.82
CA THR A 89 3.17 -0.18 8.23
C THR A 89 2.70 1.26 8.18
N ALA A 90 3.58 2.20 7.84
CA ALA A 90 3.24 3.62 7.71
C ALA A 90 3.79 4.19 6.41
N THR A 91 3.24 5.32 5.96
CA THR A 91 3.67 6.10 4.80
C THR A 91 4.06 7.51 5.21
N GLY A 92 4.68 8.27 4.31
CA GLY A 92 5.17 9.60 4.59
C GLY A 92 6.50 9.62 5.33
N GLU A 93 6.83 10.74 5.93
CA GLU A 93 8.05 10.91 6.72
C GLU A 93 7.84 10.34 8.11
N GLN A 94 8.68 9.38 8.51
CA GLN A 94 8.56 8.63 9.74
C GLN A 94 9.86 8.70 10.55
N PRO A 95 9.80 8.82 11.88
CA PRO A 95 10.99 8.82 12.73
C PRO A 95 11.63 7.42 12.78
N LEU A 96 12.94 7.40 12.91
CA LEU A 96 13.76 6.23 13.18
C LEU A 96 14.80 6.55 14.25
N SER A 97 14.85 5.76 15.32
CA SER A 97 15.91 5.81 16.32
C SER A 97 16.47 4.42 16.56
N ILE A 98 17.77 4.33 16.81
CA ILE A 98 18.46 3.09 17.17
C ILE A 98 19.18 3.32 18.49
N THR A 99 18.96 2.41 19.45
CA THR A 99 19.48 2.48 20.81
C THR A 99 20.42 1.32 21.05
N GLY A 100 21.57 1.59 21.61
CA GLY A 100 22.55 0.59 22.02
C GLY A 100 22.10 -0.21 23.24
N THR A 101 22.87 -1.24 23.57
CA THR A 101 22.59 -2.17 24.68
C THR A 101 22.59 -1.51 26.06
N ASN A 102 23.31 -0.40 26.22
CA ASN A 102 23.34 0.42 27.44
C ASN A 102 22.23 1.46 27.54
N GLY A 103 21.24 1.43 26.61
CA GLY A 103 20.15 2.41 26.55
C GLY A 103 20.53 3.76 25.90
N ARG A 104 21.78 3.94 25.43
CA ARG A 104 22.21 5.15 24.73
C ARG A 104 21.64 5.17 23.32
N VAL A 105 21.05 6.28 22.93
CA VAL A 105 20.62 6.50 21.54
C VAL A 105 21.86 6.69 20.65
N LEU A 106 22.03 5.80 19.68
CA LEU A 106 23.15 5.78 18.74
C LEU A 106 22.84 6.50 17.43
N TYR A 107 21.57 6.54 17.06
CA TYR A 107 21.11 7.18 15.81
C TYR A 107 19.70 7.71 15.97
N THR A 108 19.46 8.89 15.41
CA THR A 108 18.14 9.46 15.16
C THR A 108 18.08 10.01 13.74
N GLY A 109 16.97 9.80 13.06
CA GLY A 109 16.74 10.30 11.70
C GLY A 109 15.30 10.12 11.29
N THR A 110 15.02 10.41 10.03
CA THR A 110 13.71 10.16 9.40
C THR A 110 13.86 9.28 8.18
N VAL A 111 12.80 8.56 7.87
CA VAL A 111 12.68 7.70 6.69
C VAL A 111 11.38 8.04 5.98
N THR A 112 11.45 8.32 4.68
CA THR A 112 10.26 8.61 3.87
C THR A 112 9.79 7.36 3.16
N VAL A 113 8.57 6.93 3.46
CA VAL A 113 7.89 5.82 2.79
C VAL A 113 6.91 6.38 1.77
N PRO A 114 7.03 6.02 0.48
CA PRO A 114 6.08 6.50 -0.54
C PRO A 114 4.68 5.95 -0.28
N GLN A 115 3.66 6.66 -0.78
CA GLN A 115 2.30 6.13 -0.85
C GLN A 115 2.31 4.87 -1.74
N PRO A 116 1.63 3.79 -1.34
CA PRO A 116 1.58 2.57 -2.13
C PRO A 116 0.86 2.83 -3.44
N GLN A 117 1.45 2.35 -4.54
CA GLN A 117 0.87 2.43 -5.86
C GLN A 117 0.69 1.02 -6.44
N VAL A 118 -0.45 0.80 -7.08
CA VAL A 118 -0.79 -0.45 -7.76
C VAL A 118 -1.08 -0.16 -9.22
N GLU A 119 -0.38 -0.85 -10.11
CA GLU A 119 -0.69 -0.86 -11.54
C GLU A 119 -1.71 -1.96 -11.83
N LEU A 120 -2.82 -1.58 -12.46
CA LEU A 120 -3.81 -2.46 -13.04
C LEU A 120 -3.56 -2.55 -14.54
N VAL A 121 -3.17 -3.72 -15.02
CA VAL A 121 -3.08 -4.02 -16.46
C VAL A 121 -4.43 -4.55 -16.91
N THR A 122 -5.12 -3.80 -17.75
CA THR A 122 -6.45 -4.17 -18.25
C THR A 122 -6.42 -4.43 -19.76
N SER A 123 -7.46 -5.07 -20.29
CA SER A 123 -7.64 -5.24 -21.73
C SER A 123 -7.84 -3.91 -22.50
N GLN A 124 -8.05 -2.79 -21.78
CA GLN A 124 -8.26 -1.46 -22.37
C GLN A 124 -7.06 -0.52 -22.18
N GLY A 125 -6.03 -0.94 -21.42
CA GLY A 125 -4.84 -0.18 -21.08
C GLY A 125 -4.50 -0.27 -19.60
N ASN A 126 -3.44 0.44 -19.19
CA ASN A 126 -2.95 0.41 -17.81
C ASN A 126 -3.50 1.57 -17.01
N VAL A 127 -3.80 1.31 -15.75
CA VAL A 127 -4.27 2.30 -14.77
C VAL A 127 -3.38 2.22 -13.53
N VAL A 128 -2.87 3.33 -13.04
CA VAL A 128 -2.10 3.38 -11.79
C VAL A 128 -2.95 4.01 -10.69
N LEU A 129 -3.12 3.25 -9.62
CA LEU A 129 -3.81 3.65 -8.41
C LEU A 129 -2.78 4.07 -7.35
N GLU A 130 -3.06 5.15 -6.63
CA GLU A 130 -2.37 5.53 -5.40
C GLU A 130 -3.30 5.30 -4.23
N LEU A 131 -2.85 4.54 -3.22
CA LEU A 131 -3.66 4.14 -2.08
C LEU A 131 -3.32 5.01 -0.87
N ASN A 132 -4.29 5.19 0.04
CA ASN A 132 -4.14 6.02 1.24
C ASN A 132 -4.30 5.19 2.52
N PRO A 133 -3.25 4.50 2.99
CA PRO A 133 -3.33 3.68 4.20
C PRO A 133 -3.46 4.50 5.49
N ALA A 134 -3.16 5.80 5.46
CA ALA A 134 -3.36 6.66 6.63
C ALA A 134 -4.84 6.91 6.89
N ALA A 135 -5.66 7.03 5.85
CA ALA A 135 -7.10 7.26 5.97
C ALA A 135 -7.92 5.96 5.99
N ALA A 136 -7.47 4.91 5.29
CA ALA A 136 -8.21 3.65 5.15
C ALA A 136 -7.28 2.42 5.24
N PRO A 137 -6.62 2.19 6.40
CA PRO A 137 -5.64 1.12 6.54
C PRO A 137 -6.20 -0.28 6.29
N VAL A 138 -7.42 -0.57 6.72
CA VAL A 138 -8.04 -1.90 6.55
C VAL A 138 -8.38 -2.15 5.09
N SER A 139 -8.98 -1.17 4.40
CA SER A 139 -9.33 -1.25 2.98
C SER A 139 -8.09 -1.38 2.09
N VAL A 140 -7.04 -0.60 2.38
CA VAL A 140 -5.76 -0.66 1.65
C VAL A 140 -5.08 -2.02 1.86
N ASN A 141 -4.97 -2.51 3.10
CA ASN A 141 -4.36 -3.81 3.38
C ASN A 141 -5.13 -4.96 2.73
N ASN A 142 -6.46 -4.89 2.73
CA ASN A 142 -7.32 -5.85 2.05
C ASN A 142 -7.07 -5.86 0.53
N PHE A 143 -7.06 -4.69 -0.11
CA PHE A 143 -6.79 -4.56 -1.54
C PHE A 143 -5.38 -5.05 -1.92
N LEU A 144 -4.35 -4.70 -1.14
CA LEU A 144 -2.98 -5.16 -1.33
C LEU A 144 -2.82 -6.68 -1.11
N SER A 145 -3.58 -7.28 -0.20
CA SER A 145 -3.61 -8.73 0.01
C SER A 145 -4.15 -9.45 -1.22
N TYR A 146 -5.24 -8.98 -1.82
CA TYR A 146 -5.76 -9.52 -3.08
C TYR A 146 -4.80 -9.27 -4.27
N THR A 147 -4.13 -8.11 -4.29
CA THR A 147 -3.10 -7.79 -5.29
C THR A 147 -1.92 -8.74 -5.20
N SER A 148 -1.37 -8.95 -4.01
CA SER A 148 -0.18 -9.79 -3.78
C SER A 148 -0.43 -11.28 -3.99
N SER A 149 -1.65 -11.76 -3.71
CA SER A 149 -2.05 -13.15 -3.97
C SER A 149 -2.39 -13.42 -5.44
N GLY A 150 -2.39 -12.41 -6.32
CA GLY A 150 -2.81 -12.54 -7.71
C GLY A 150 -4.32 -12.75 -7.89
N PHE A 151 -5.12 -12.51 -6.84
CA PHE A 151 -6.57 -12.73 -6.89
C PHE A 151 -7.25 -11.96 -8.02
N TYR A 152 -6.81 -10.73 -8.31
CA TYR A 152 -7.43 -9.91 -9.35
C TYR A 152 -7.16 -10.37 -10.78
N THR A 153 -6.19 -11.25 -11.00
CA THR A 153 -5.87 -11.77 -12.35
C THR A 153 -7.08 -12.44 -12.99
N ASN A 154 -7.43 -11.99 -14.20
CA ASN A 154 -8.59 -12.44 -14.98
C ASN A 154 -9.95 -12.14 -14.33
N THR A 155 -10.05 -11.15 -13.43
CA THR A 155 -11.34 -10.63 -13.02
C THR A 155 -11.86 -9.58 -14.02
N LEU A 156 -13.16 -9.34 -14.03
CA LEU A 156 -13.83 -8.40 -14.92
C LEU A 156 -14.14 -7.08 -14.22
N PHE A 157 -14.18 -6.01 -15.00
CA PHE A 157 -15.02 -4.86 -14.69
C PHE A 157 -16.45 -5.22 -15.15
N HIS A 158 -17.19 -5.82 -14.26
CA HIS A 158 -18.47 -6.49 -14.54
C HIS A 158 -19.68 -5.56 -14.47
N ARG A 159 -19.51 -4.32 -13.97
CA ARG A 159 -20.58 -3.32 -13.89
C ARG A 159 -20.02 -1.94 -14.23
N VAL A 160 -20.58 -1.34 -15.27
CA VAL A 160 -20.15 -0.03 -15.79
C VAL A 160 -21.38 0.84 -16.01
N ILE A 161 -21.49 1.92 -15.24
CA ILE A 161 -22.58 2.90 -15.38
C ILE A 161 -21.97 4.24 -15.76
N ALA A 162 -22.19 4.66 -17.00
CA ALA A 162 -21.73 5.94 -17.50
C ALA A 162 -22.22 7.09 -16.61
N GLY A 163 -21.31 8.04 -16.27
CA GLY A 163 -21.65 9.13 -15.36
C GLY A 163 -21.82 8.73 -13.89
N PHE A 164 -21.40 7.50 -13.52
CA PHE A 164 -21.47 7.04 -12.15
C PHE A 164 -20.17 6.30 -11.73
N VAL A 165 -20.06 5.00 -12.01
CA VAL A 165 -18.90 4.19 -11.56
C VAL A 165 -18.51 3.11 -12.58
N VAL A 166 -17.25 2.66 -12.50
CA VAL A 166 -16.71 1.43 -13.11
C VAL A 166 -16.34 0.47 -11.96
N GLN A 167 -17.03 -0.66 -11.84
CA GLN A 167 -16.88 -1.62 -10.73
C GLN A 167 -16.34 -2.96 -11.24
N GLY A 168 -15.39 -3.54 -10.48
CA GLY A 168 -14.77 -4.82 -10.81
C GLY A 168 -14.20 -5.57 -9.60
N GLY A 169 -13.41 -6.62 -9.86
CA GLY A 169 -12.63 -7.34 -8.85
C GLY A 169 -13.36 -8.51 -8.15
N GLY A 170 -14.55 -8.92 -8.62
CA GLY A 170 -15.32 -9.99 -7.98
C GLY A 170 -15.66 -11.19 -8.87
N TYR A 171 -15.67 -10.99 -10.18
CA TYR A 171 -16.19 -11.97 -11.15
C TYR A 171 -15.19 -12.23 -12.28
N THR A 172 -15.21 -13.42 -12.83
CA THR A 172 -14.44 -13.85 -14.00
C THR A 172 -15.35 -13.96 -15.24
N GLN A 173 -14.78 -14.34 -16.37
CA GLN A 173 -15.54 -14.55 -17.61
C GLN A 173 -16.80 -15.37 -17.38
N GLY A 174 -17.89 -14.99 -18.04
CA GLY A 174 -19.22 -15.58 -17.83
C GLY A 174 -19.92 -15.09 -16.55
N LEU A 175 -19.40 -14.05 -15.87
CA LEU A 175 -19.93 -13.51 -14.61
C LEU A 175 -19.93 -14.53 -13.46
N VAL A 176 -18.96 -15.44 -13.48
CA VAL A 176 -18.77 -16.42 -12.41
C VAL A 176 -18.07 -15.75 -11.24
N LYS A 177 -18.67 -15.83 -10.04
CA LYS A 177 -18.03 -15.28 -8.83
C LYS A 177 -16.70 -15.97 -8.58
N LYS A 178 -15.61 -15.20 -8.48
CA LYS A 178 -14.28 -15.75 -8.22
C LYS A 178 -14.21 -16.26 -6.78
N THR A 179 -13.72 -17.48 -6.60
CA THR A 179 -13.51 -18.09 -5.29
C THR A 179 -12.21 -17.61 -4.64
N GLY A 180 -12.09 -17.76 -3.31
CA GLY A 180 -10.90 -17.35 -2.57
C GLY A 180 -10.98 -15.92 -2.01
N GLN A 181 -12.19 -15.35 -1.87
CA GLN A 181 -12.34 -14.12 -1.12
C GLN A 181 -11.94 -14.32 0.34
N LEU A 182 -11.25 -13.31 0.88
CA LEU A 182 -10.98 -13.19 2.31
C LEU A 182 -12.27 -12.85 3.08
N ALA A 183 -12.20 -12.93 4.40
CA ALA A 183 -13.30 -12.48 5.25
C ALA A 183 -13.66 -11.01 4.97
N PRO A 184 -14.94 -10.64 5.09
CA PRO A 184 -15.36 -9.25 4.97
C PRO A 184 -14.64 -8.34 5.96
N ILE A 185 -14.41 -7.10 5.54
CA ILE A 185 -13.71 -6.09 6.34
C ILE A 185 -14.68 -5.09 6.96
N VAL A 186 -14.23 -4.46 8.05
CA VAL A 186 -14.92 -3.32 8.67
C VAL A 186 -14.94 -2.13 7.73
N LEU A 187 -16.07 -1.41 7.71
CA LEU A 187 -16.26 -0.23 6.87
C LEU A 187 -15.50 0.98 7.42
N GLU A 188 -14.69 1.61 6.57
CA GLU A 188 -13.90 2.81 6.89
C GLU A 188 -14.41 4.07 6.15
N SER A 189 -15.71 4.19 5.92
CA SER A 189 -16.27 5.31 5.13
C SER A 189 -16.22 6.67 5.83
N ASN A 190 -16.19 6.69 7.18
CA ASN A 190 -16.03 7.93 7.95
C ASN A 190 -14.53 8.29 8.14
N ASN A 191 -13.80 8.40 7.05
CA ASN A 191 -12.35 8.60 7.05
C ASN A 191 -11.91 9.96 6.48
N GLY A 192 -12.86 10.86 6.23
CA GLY A 192 -12.60 12.20 5.69
C GLY A 192 -12.37 12.25 4.18
N LEU A 193 -12.37 11.10 3.47
CA LEU A 193 -12.28 11.04 2.02
C LEU A 193 -13.68 11.04 1.40
N SER A 194 -13.77 11.62 0.19
CA SER A 194 -15.03 11.76 -0.54
C SER A 194 -14.99 11.00 -1.86
N ASN A 195 -16.13 10.46 -2.29
CA ASN A 195 -16.34 9.78 -3.56
C ASN A 195 -16.38 10.79 -4.72
N THR A 196 -15.25 11.43 -5.00
CA THR A 196 -15.11 12.36 -6.13
C THR A 196 -14.55 11.64 -7.36
N ARG A 197 -14.65 12.28 -8.54
CA ARG A 197 -14.13 11.70 -9.78
C ARG A 197 -12.70 11.21 -9.64
N GLY A 198 -12.46 10.01 -10.12
CA GLY A 198 -11.14 9.35 -10.10
C GLY A 198 -10.78 8.69 -8.76
N THR A 199 -11.60 8.81 -7.72
CA THR A 199 -11.34 8.09 -6.47
C THR A 199 -11.76 6.62 -6.55
N LEU A 200 -11.09 5.80 -5.74
CA LEU A 200 -11.26 4.35 -5.63
C LEU A 200 -11.93 4.04 -4.29
N ALA A 201 -13.03 3.28 -4.32
CA ALA A 201 -13.74 2.88 -3.11
C ALA A 201 -14.11 1.40 -3.10
N MET A 202 -14.29 0.83 -1.89
CA MET A 202 -14.72 -0.56 -1.72
C MET A 202 -16.21 -0.70 -2.02
N ALA A 203 -16.55 -1.64 -2.90
CA ALA A 203 -17.93 -2.07 -3.08
C ALA A 203 -18.36 -2.97 -1.92
N ARG A 204 -19.64 -2.91 -1.56
CA ARG A 204 -20.25 -3.69 -0.48
C ARG A 204 -21.72 -3.99 -0.76
N THR A 205 -22.28 -4.92 -0.02
CA THR A 205 -23.73 -5.14 0.02
C THR A 205 -24.41 -4.08 0.89
N ASN A 206 -25.70 -4.21 1.18
CA ASN A 206 -26.42 -3.33 2.13
C ASN A 206 -25.91 -3.47 3.57
N VAL A 207 -25.17 -4.54 3.90
CA VAL A 207 -24.51 -4.71 5.21
C VAL A 207 -23.23 -3.86 5.23
N PRO A 208 -23.03 -2.97 6.21
CA PRO A 208 -21.87 -2.08 6.24
C PRO A 208 -20.52 -2.81 6.15
N ASN A 209 -20.30 -3.81 6.99
CA ASN A 209 -19.05 -4.58 7.09
C ASN A 209 -19.09 -5.82 6.17
N SER A 210 -19.36 -5.64 4.89
CA SER A 210 -19.48 -6.75 3.91
C SER A 210 -18.54 -6.64 2.72
N ALA A 211 -17.70 -5.62 2.66
CA ALA A 211 -16.73 -5.47 1.59
C ALA A 211 -15.70 -6.60 1.62
N THR A 212 -15.38 -7.14 0.43
CA THR A 212 -14.34 -8.17 0.25
C THR A 212 -13.36 -7.73 -0.83
N SER A 213 -13.44 -8.28 -2.06
CA SER A 213 -12.51 -7.99 -3.16
C SER A 213 -12.98 -6.90 -4.12
N GLU A 214 -14.28 -6.64 -4.17
CA GLU A 214 -14.84 -5.74 -5.18
C GLU A 214 -14.56 -4.27 -4.85
N PHE A 215 -14.20 -3.51 -5.88
CA PHE A 215 -13.95 -2.09 -5.81
C PHE A 215 -14.58 -1.37 -7.01
N TYR A 216 -14.69 -0.05 -6.91
CA TYR A 216 -15.11 0.77 -8.03
C TYR A 216 -14.28 2.06 -8.13
N VAL A 217 -14.22 2.62 -9.33
CA VAL A 217 -13.68 3.94 -9.62
C VAL A 217 -14.83 4.89 -9.92
N ASN A 218 -14.85 6.05 -9.27
CA ASN A 218 -15.84 7.09 -9.49
C ASN A 218 -15.58 7.82 -10.80
N LEU A 219 -16.58 7.90 -11.67
CA LEU A 219 -16.52 8.63 -12.96
C LEU A 219 -16.87 10.12 -12.84
N VAL A 220 -17.59 10.47 -11.79
CA VAL A 220 -18.01 11.82 -11.43
C VAL A 220 -17.94 12.00 -9.92
N ASP A 221 -18.27 13.18 -9.43
CA ASP A 221 -18.42 13.44 -8.00
C ASP A 221 -19.71 12.80 -7.48
N ASN A 222 -19.60 11.66 -6.84
CA ASN A 222 -20.71 10.86 -6.27
C ASN A 222 -20.81 11.09 -4.75
N ARG A 223 -20.93 12.35 -4.30
CA ARG A 223 -20.96 12.71 -2.88
C ARG A 223 -22.10 12.08 -2.08
N SER A 224 -23.17 11.63 -2.75
CA SER A 224 -24.24 10.83 -2.11
C SER A 224 -23.75 9.47 -1.59
N LEU A 225 -22.58 8.99 -2.04
CA LEU A 225 -21.91 7.77 -1.57
C LEU A 225 -21.00 8.02 -0.36
N ASP A 226 -20.82 9.26 0.07
CA ASP A 226 -20.01 9.60 1.23
C ASP A 226 -20.74 9.22 2.54
N TYR A 227 -19.95 9.08 3.60
CA TYR A 227 -20.50 8.90 4.94
C TYR A 227 -21.36 10.10 5.35
N GLN A 228 -22.59 9.86 5.76
CA GLN A 228 -23.51 10.88 6.25
C GLN A 228 -23.88 10.62 7.73
N SER A 229 -24.10 9.36 8.09
CA SER A 229 -24.45 8.93 9.44
C SER A 229 -24.29 7.42 9.59
N ALA A 230 -24.46 6.90 10.81
CA ALA A 230 -24.49 5.45 11.04
C ALA A 230 -25.64 4.74 10.28
N ALA A 231 -26.75 5.43 10.02
CA ALA A 231 -27.87 4.89 9.24
C ALA A 231 -27.63 4.99 7.72
N ASN A 232 -26.80 5.93 7.29
CA ASN A 232 -26.34 6.07 5.89
C ASN A 232 -24.81 6.12 5.87
N PRO A 233 -24.14 4.96 6.03
CA PRO A 233 -22.71 4.90 6.29
C PRO A 233 -21.85 5.07 5.01
N GLY A 234 -22.44 5.16 3.84
CA GLY A 234 -21.71 5.37 2.57
C GLY A 234 -20.74 4.26 2.22
N TYR A 235 -19.67 4.62 1.46
CA TYR A 235 -18.66 3.72 0.93
C TYR A 235 -17.26 4.24 1.21
N ALA A 236 -16.35 3.34 1.59
CA ALA A 236 -15.00 3.70 1.99
C ALA A 236 -14.10 4.00 0.79
N VAL A 237 -13.81 5.27 0.56
CA VAL A 237 -12.73 5.68 -0.35
C VAL A 237 -11.40 5.32 0.30
N PHE A 238 -10.50 4.67 -0.49
CA PHE A 238 -9.19 4.23 0.01
C PHE A 238 -8.02 4.56 -0.93
N GLY A 239 -8.29 5.24 -2.05
CA GLY A 239 -7.28 5.64 -3.02
C GLY A 239 -7.86 6.45 -4.17
N LYS A 240 -7.02 6.68 -5.17
CA LYS A 240 -7.37 7.42 -6.39
C LYS A 240 -6.56 6.94 -7.58
N VAL A 241 -7.05 7.18 -8.78
CA VAL A 241 -6.32 7.02 -10.03
C VAL A 241 -5.31 8.18 -10.16
N VAL A 242 -4.03 7.87 -10.36
CA VAL A 242 -2.97 8.85 -10.58
C VAL A 242 -2.42 8.82 -12.02
N ASN A 243 -2.70 7.73 -12.75
CA ASN A 243 -2.43 7.62 -14.18
C ASN A 243 -3.44 6.69 -14.85
N GLY A 244 -3.81 6.94 -16.10
CA GLY A 244 -4.75 6.09 -16.85
C GLY A 244 -6.23 6.39 -16.56
N LEU A 245 -6.58 7.59 -16.11
CA LEU A 245 -8.00 8.00 -15.96
C LEU A 245 -8.73 8.00 -17.32
N ASP A 246 -8.03 8.28 -18.41
CA ASP A 246 -8.53 8.15 -19.77
C ASP A 246 -8.86 6.69 -20.14
N VAL A 247 -8.15 5.71 -19.58
CA VAL A 247 -8.48 4.28 -19.75
C VAL A 247 -9.78 3.95 -19.01
N ILE A 248 -9.98 4.50 -17.82
CA ILE A 248 -11.25 4.37 -17.09
C ILE A 248 -12.40 5.01 -17.88
N ASP A 249 -12.18 6.17 -18.50
CA ASP A 249 -13.18 6.82 -19.35
C ASP A 249 -13.48 5.99 -20.61
N LYS A 250 -12.50 5.35 -21.24
CA LYS A 250 -12.70 4.40 -22.34
C LYS A 250 -13.58 3.22 -21.92
N ILE A 251 -13.32 2.65 -20.73
CA ILE A 251 -14.14 1.56 -20.17
C ILE A 251 -15.57 2.06 -19.95
N ALA A 252 -15.73 3.26 -19.41
CA ALA A 252 -17.03 3.88 -19.13
C ALA A 252 -17.87 4.16 -20.39
N ALA A 253 -17.22 4.32 -21.53
CA ALA A 253 -17.87 4.56 -22.83
C ALA A 253 -18.30 3.30 -23.56
N LEU A 254 -17.95 2.12 -23.05
CA LEU A 254 -18.33 0.84 -23.67
C LEU A 254 -19.85 0.62 -23.56
N PRO A 255 -20.48 0.04 -24.61
CA PRO A 255 -21.87 -0.35 -24.53
C PRO A 255 -22.09 -1.46 -23.49
N THR A 256 -23.16 -1.31 -22.71
CA THR A 256 -23.53 -2.26 -21.65
C THR A 256 -24.90 -2.88 -21.93
N ALA A 257 -25.12 -4.07 -21.36
CA ALA A 257 -26.39 -4.80 -21.41
C ALA A 257 -26.60 -5.59 -20.12
N SER A 258 -27.80 -6.11 -19.94
CA SER A 258 -28.05 -7.09 -18.90
C SER A 258 -27.57 -8.48 -19.34
N ALA A 259 -26.84 -9.17 -18.48
CA ALA A 259 -26.32 -10.53 -18.71
C ALA A 259 -26.31 -11.34 -17.40
N ASN A 260 -26.77 -12.59 -17.45
CA ASN A 260 -26.74 -13.55 -16.34
C ASN A 260 -27.29 -12.98 -15.00
N GLY A 261 -28.34 -12.14 -15.07
CA GLY A 261 -28.93 -11.49 -13.88
C GLY A 261 -28.23 -10.22 -13.40
N PHE A 262 -27.16 -9.80 -14.04
CA PHE A 262 -26.48 -8.53 -13.78
C PHE A 262 -26.98 -7.46 -14.77
N ALA A 263 -27.10 -6.22 -14.29
CA ALA A 263 -27.32 -5.04 -15.11
C ALA A 263 -25.98 -4.34 -15.39
N ASP A 264 -25.97 -3.52 -16.45
CA ASP A 264 -24.84 -2.63 -16.79
C ASP A 264 -23.52 -3.35 -17.04
N VAL A 265 -23.59 -4.58 -17.59
CA VAL A 265 -22.40 -5.40 -17.94
C VAL A 265 -21.87 -4.94 -19.30
N PRO A 266 -20.57 -4.62 -19.45
CA PRO A 266 -19.97 -4.36 -20.76
C PRO A 266 -20.23 -5.53 -21.71
N ILE A 267 -20.76 -5.23 -22.93
CA ILE A 267 -21.04 -6.27 -23.96
C ILE A 267 -19.73 -6.99 -24.36
N THR A 268 -18.63 -6.28 -24.38
CA THR A 268 -17.29 -6.85 -24.54
C THR A 268 -16.61 -6.86 -23.18
N ASP A 269 -16.18 -8.04 -22.73
CA ASP A 269 -15.51 -8.20 -21.44
C ASP A 269 -14.31 -7.26 -21.28
N VAL A 270 -14.30 -6.52 -20.19
CA VAL A 270 -13.12 -5.74 -19.76
C VAL A 270 -12.42 -6.51 -18.67
N THR A 271 -11.29 -7.12 -19.02
CA THR A 271 -10.53 -7.98 -18.11
C THR A 271 -9.43 -7.22 -17.40
N LEU A 272 -9.35 -7.36 -16.08
CA LEU A 272 -8.19 -7.02 -15.28
C LEU A 272 -7.20 -8.20 -15.36
N GLN A 273 -6.17 -8.05 -16.19
CA GLN A 273 -5.21 -9.11 -16.52
C GLN A 273 -4.18 -9.31 -15.40
N LEU A 274 -3.78 -8.21 -14.74
CA LEU A 274 -2.79 -8.20 -13.66
C LEU A 274 -3.01 -6.99 -12.76
N ALA A 275 -2.83 -7.18 -11.46
CA ALA A 275 -2.64 -6.09 -10.50
C ALA A 275 -1.28 -6.27 -9.82
N LEU A 276 -0.45 -5.22 -9.82
CA LEU A 276 0.91 -5.26 -9.30
C LEU A 276 1.20 -4.04 -8.43
N GLN A 277 1.62 -4.25 -7.19
CA GLN A 277 2.13 -3.16 -6.37
C GLN A 277 3.51 -2.73 -6.90
N ILE A 278 3.62 -1.46 -7.32
CA ILE A 278 4.82 -0.87 -7.96
C ILE A 278 5.57 0.10 -7.03
N LYS A 279 4.91 0.52 -5.91
CA LYS A 279 5.53 1.29 -4.81
C LYS A 279 5.02 0.83 -3.46
#